data_ba149644b3ddc9f0c4d7d46941eb2d1a
#
_entry.id   ba149644b3ddc9f0c4d7d46941eb2d1a
#
_cell.length_a   1.000
_cell.length_b   1.000
_cell.length_c   1.000
_cell.angle_alpha   90.00
_cell.angle_beta   90.00
_cell.angle_gamma   90.00
#
_symmetry.space_group_name_H-M   'P 1'
#
loop_
_entity.id
_entity.type
_entity.pdbx_description
1 polymer ?
#
loop_
_entity_poly.entity_id
_entity_poly.type
_entity_poly.pdbx_seq_one_letter_code
_entity_poly.pdbx_strand_id
1 'polypeptide(L)'
;MASSQTGSQDAFVLELPPRISSVEAARLALLDYLGACDIDAMVINRIEVILEEVVSNVVRHGKGAQFVRISAICEDDAIRLTIEDNGPPFDPFAAAEPDRFTTVAEARIGGQGIPLVKRLSRSVHYERLGGINRTCAIIATA
;
A
#
# COMPACT_ATOMS: atom_id res chain seq x y z
N MET A 1 15.60 -9.61 26.32
CA MET A 1 15.32 -9.65 25.97
C MET A 1 14.75 -9.84 25.27
N ALA A 2 14.65 -9.88 25.26
CA ALA A 2 14.16 -9.96 24.58
C ALA A 2 13.35 -9.98 24.29
N SER A 3 13.12 -9.79 24.48
CA SER A 3 12.44 -9.77 24.11
C SER A 3 11.70 -9.59 23.64
N SER A 4 11.68 -9.19 23.96
CA SER A 4 10.89 -8.92 23.54
C SER A 4 10.60 -8.96 22.48
N GLN A 5 10.95 -8.96 22.13
CA GLN A 5 10.75 -9.16 21.05
C GLN A 5 9.89 -10.00 20.68
N THR A 6 9.43 -10.34 21.41
CA THR A 6 8.55 -11.19 21.18
C THR A 6 7.54 -10.73 20.35
N GLY A 7 7.19 -11.23 19.41
CA GLY A 7 6.11 -10.94 18.62
C GLY A 7 6.16 -9.64 17.96
N SER A 8 6.95 -8.81 18.47
CA SER A 8 6.95 -7.52 17.93
C SER A 8 8.08 -7.43 16.97
N GLN A 9 7.82 -7.42 15.76
CA GLN A 9 8.79 -7.21 14.73
C GLN A 9 9.11 -5.75 14.64
N ASP A 10 10.33 -5.43 14.30
CA ASP A 10 10.64 -4.07 13.94
C ASP A 10 9.82 -3.68 12.73
N ALA A 11 9.45 -2.44 12.64
CA ALA A 11 8.70 -1.97 11.49
C ALA A 11 9.58 -2.00 10.24
N PHE A 12 8.97 -2.31 9.14
CA PHE A 12 9.61 -2.23 7.83
C PHE A 12 9.42 -0.80 7.31
N VAL A 13 10.47 -0.18 6.82
CA VAL A 13 10.37 1.14 6.19
C VAL A 13 11.28 1.17 4.99
N LEU A 14 10.75 1.63 3.87
CA LEU A 14 11.52 1.73 2.64
C LEU A 14 11.10 2.98 1.89
N GLU A 15 12.04 3.78 1.46
CA GLU A 15 11.75 4.98 0.70
C GLU A 15 12.39 4.87 -0.67
N LEU A 16 11.62 5.15 -1.71
CA LEU A 16 12.06 4.97 -3.08
C LEU A 16 11.62 6.17 -3.91
N PRO A 17 12.29 6.41 -5.05
CA PRO A 17 11.76 7.40 -5.98
C PRO A 17 10.44 6.93 -6.57
N PRO A 18 9.53 7.83 -6.89
CA PRO A 18 8.20 7.44 -7.38
C PRO A 18 8.24 7.14 -8.88
N ARG A 19 8.74 5.98 -9.22
CA ARG A 19 8.82 5.56 -10.61
C ARG A 19 8.35 4.11 -10.72
N ILE A 20 8.06 3.69 -11.94
CA ILE A 20 7.51 2.37 -12.19
C ILE A 20 8.38 1.25 -11.63
N SER A 21 9.69 1.38 -11.77
CA SER A 21 10.59 0.33 -11.29
C SER A 21 10.53 0.19 -9.77
N SER A 22 10.07 1.21 -9.08
CA SER A 22 9.98 1.16 -7.63
C SER A 22 8.88 0.24 -7.13
N VAL A 23 7.87 -0.04 -7.96
CA VAL A 23 6.80 -0.94 -7.58
C VAL A 23 7.37 -2.33 -7.29
N GLU A 24 8.18 -2.82 -8.21
CA GLU A 24 8.78 -4.15 -8.04
C GLU A 24 9.82 -4.16 -6.92
N ALA A 25 10.60 -3.09 -6.81
CA ALA A 25 11.59 -3.01 -5.74
C ALA A 25 10.90 -3.04 -4.37
N ALA A 26 9.79 -2.33 -4.24
CA ALA A 26 9.03 -2.31 -3.00
C ALA A 26 8.44 -3.68 -2.71
N ARG A 27 7.92 -4.34 -3.74
CA ARG A 27 7.32 -5.65 -3.57
C ARG A 27 8.33 -6.66 -3.04
N LEU A 28 9.50 -6.69 -3.65
CA LEU A 28 10.52 -7.66 -3.24
C LEU A 28 11.02 -7.40 -1.82
N ALA A 29 11.23 -6.14 -1.48
CA ALA A 29 11.69 -5.81 -0.14
C ALA A 29 10.64 -6.14 0.92
N LEU A 30 9.38 -5.85 0.60
CA LEU A 30 8.30 -6.15 1.55
C LEU A 30 8.12 -7.64 1.72
N LEU A 31 8.23 -8.42 0.64
CA LEU A 31 8.14 -9.87 0.74
C LEU A 31 9.21 -10.44 1.66
N ASP A 32 10.40 -9.88 1.58
CA ASP A 32 11.49 -10.34 2.44
C ASP A 32 11.14 -10.10 3.91
N TYR A 33 10.60 -8.93 4.21
CA TYR A 33 10.18 -8.62 5.57
C TYR A 33 9.05 -9.55 6.02
N LEU A 34 8.05 -9.75 5.17
CA LEU A 34 6.89 -10.57 5.52
C LEU A 34 7.26 -12.03 5.71
N GLY A 35 8.31 -12.48 5.04
CA GLY A 35 8.78 -13.84 5.21
C GLY A 35 9.21 -14.15 6.64
N ALA A 36 9.61 -13.13 7.38
CA ALA A 36 9.99 -13.31 8.78
C ALA A 36 8.81 -13.18 9.72
N CYS A 37 7.64 -12.85 9.22
CA CYS A 37 6.45 -12.65 10.05
C CYS A 37 5.56 -13.87 10.15
N ASP A 38 5.90 -14.95 9.48
CA ASP A 38 5.12 -16.19 9.52
C ASP A 38 3.66 -15.97 9.13
N ILE A 39 3.46 -15.45 7.94
CA ILE A 39 2.14 -15.08 7.47
C ILE A 39 1.71 -16.03 6.37
N ASP A 40 0.43 -16.38 6.35
CA ASP A 40 -0.15 -17.24 5.35
C ASP A 40 0.05 -16.67 3.95
N ALA A 41 0.36 -17.52 3.01
CA ALA A 41 0.62 -17.11 1.63
C ALA A 41 -0.53 -16.34 1.01
N MET A 42 -1.76 -16.69 1.39
CA MET A 42 -2.92 -16.00 0.86
C MET A 42 -2.97 -14.55 1.33
N VAL A 43 -2.58 -14.32 2.58
CA VAL A 43 -2.54 -12.97 3.12
C VAL A 43 -1.41 -12.18 2.47
N ILE A 44 -0.26 -12.81 2.26
CA ILE A 44 0.85 -12.16 1.58
C ILE A 44 0.42 -11.69 0.19
N ASN A 45 -0.32 -12.53 -0.50
CA ASN A 45 -0.80 -12.18 -1.84
C ASN A 45 -1.71 -10.95 -1.80
N ARG A 46 -2.57 -10.85 -0.80
CA ARG A 46 -3.42 -9.67 -0.64
C ARG A 46 -2.59 -8.43 -0.40
N ILE A 47 -1.57 -8.55 0.43
CA ILE A 47 -0.69 -7.43 0.72
C ILE A 47 0.03 -6.97 -0.54
N GLU A 48 0.49 -7.92 -1.35
CA GLU A 48 1.16 -7.58 -2.59
C GLU A 48 0.24 -6.80 -3.54
N VAL A 49 -1.00 -7.23 -3.64
CA VAL A 49 -1.94 -6.55 -4.52
C VAL A 49 -2.19 -5.12 -4.03
N ILE A 50 -2.38 -4.96 -2.72
CA ILE A 50 -2.62 -3.64 -2.16
C ILE A 50 -1.42 -2.74 -2.39
N LEU A 51 -0.23 -3.24 -2.11
CA LEU A 51 0.99 -2.48 -2.32
C LEU A 51 1.11 -2.02 -3.75
N GLU A 52 0.91 -2.94 -4.67
CA GLU A 52 1.07 -2.65 -6.08
C GLU A 52 0.09 -1.59 -6.55
N GLU A 53 -1.16 -1.70 -6.14
CA GLU A 53 -2.17 -0.74 -6.56
C GLU A 53 -1.91 0.65 -5.99
N VAL A 54 -1.57 0.73 -4.72
CA VAL A 54 -1.40 2.03 -4.09
C VAL A 54 -0.11 2.70 -4.57
N VAL A 55 0.99 1.95 -4.67
CA VAL A 55 2.24 2.53 -5.16
C VAL A 55 2.10 2.94 -6.62
N SER A 56 1.43 2.14 -7.42
CA SER A 56 1.18 2.50 -8.82
C SER A 56 0.38 3.79 -8.93
N ASN A 57 -0.59 3.97 -8.04
CA ASN A 57 -1.33 5.23 -8.02
C ASN A 57 -0.43 6.42 -7.73
N VAL A 58 0.51 6.27 -6.81
CA VAL A 58 1.45 7.35 -6.54
C VAL A 58 2.27 7.66 -7.79
N VAL A 59 2.73 6.62 -8.48
CA VAL A 59 3.53 6.83 -9.68
C VAL A 59 2.72 7.55 -10.75
N ARG A 60 1.45 7.17 -10.92
CA ARG A 60 0.63 7.77 -11.96
C ARG A 60 0.16 9.18 -11.62
N HIS A 61 -0.15 9.43 -10.35
CA HIS A 61 -0.81 10.67 -9.96
C HIS A 61 0.05 11.59 -9.10
N GLY A 62 1.21 11.13 -8.68
CA GLY A 62 2.08 11.90 -7.80
C GLY A 62 3.06 12.78 -8.54
N LYS A 63 2.61 13.43 -9.59
CA LYS A 63 3.50 14.26 -10.38
C LYS A 63 4.15 15.30 -9.49
N GLY A 64 5.48 15.32 -9.50
CA GLY A 64 6.21 16.22 -8.63
C GLY A 64 6.57 15.62 -7.30
N ALA A 65 6.08 14.45 -6.99
CA ALA A 65 6.50 13.78 -5.77
C ALA A 65 7.98 13.46 -5.84
N GLN A 66 8.65 13.52 -4.71
CA GLN A 66 10.06 13.22 -4.64
C GLN A 66 10.33 11.83 -4.09
N PHE A 67 9.37 11.26 -3.39
CA PHE A 67 9.55 9.93 -2.82
C PHE A 67 8.21 9.24 -2.65
N VAL A 68 8.26 7.93 -2.55
CA VAL A 68 7.18 7.13 -2.00
C VAL A 68 7.80 6.32 -0.87
N ARG A 69 7.13 6.33 0.29
CA ARG A 69 7.62 5.63 1.47
C ARG A 69 6.65 4.56 1.85
N ILE A 70 7.13 3.34 1.98
CA ILE A 70 6.31 2.19 2.36
C ILE A 70 6.71 1.76 3.75
N SER A 71 5.73 1.61 4.63
CA SER A 71 5.97 1.12 5.97
C SER A 71 5.04 -0.04 6.25
N ALA A 72 5.50 -0.99 7.01
CA ALA A 72 4.66 -2.12 7.39
C ALA A 72 5.04 -2.57 8.80
N ILE A 73 4.05 -3.04 9.53
CA ILE A 73 4.31 -3.61 10.83
C ILE A 73 3.35 -4.77 11.06
N CYS A 74 3.91 -5.88 11.56
CA CYS A 74 3.12 -7.05 11.91
C CYS A 74 2.56 -6.85 13.30
N GLU A 75 1.25 -6.88 13.41
CA GLU A 75 0.54 -6.84 14.69
C GLU A 75 -0.05 -8.20 14.95
N ASP A 76 -0.70 -8.37 16.08
CA ASP A 76 -1.14 -9.71 16.48
C ASP A 76 -2.04 -10.39 15.46
N ASP A 77 -2.98 -9.66 14.90
CA ASP A 77 -3.94 -10.26 13.98
C ASP A 77 -4.04 -9.49 12.68
N ALA A 78 -3.07 -8.66 12.38
CA ALA A 78 -3.13 -7.84 11.18
C ALA A 78 -1.75 -7.32 10.80
N ILE A 79 -1.63 -6.93 9.54
CA ILE A 79 -0.51 -6.15 9.06
C ILE A 79 -1.01 -4.74 8.82
N ARG A 80 -0.30 -3.76 9.32
CA ARG A 80 -0.58 -2.36 9.02
C ARG A 80 0.38 -1.91 7.94
N LEU A 81 -0.16 -1.58 6.79
CA LEU A 81 0.63 -1.15 5.64
C LEU A 81 0.33 0.32 5.37
N THR A 82 1.37 1.14 5.35
CA THR A 82 1.22 2.57 5.14
C THR A 82 2.05 3.00 3.96
N ILE A 83 1.47 3.77 3.06
CA ILE A 83 2.18 4.26 1.88
C ILE A 83 2.01 5.77 1.84
N GLU A 84 3.13 6.47 1.79
CA GLU A 84 3.17 7.92 1.83
C GLU A 84 3.91 8.48 0.64
N ASP A 85 3.51 9.67 0.20
CA ASP A 85 4.27 10.40 -0.80
C ASP A 85 4.07 11.89 -0.58
N ASN A 86 4.96 12.68 -1.15
CA ASN A 86 4.89 14.14 -1.01
C ASN A 86 4.46 14.83 -2.29
N GLY A 87 3.68 14.16 -3.10
CA GLY A 87 3.11 14.76 -4.30
C GLY A 87 1.91 15.65 -3.99
N PRO A 88 1.21 16.09 -5.02
CA PRO A 88 0.02 16.90 -4.81
C PRO A 88 -1.08 16.09 -4.12
N PRO A 89 -2.05 16.77 -3.52
CA PRO A 89 -3.13 16.05 -2.86
C PRO A 89 -3.84 15.13 -3.84
N PHE A 90 -4.00 13.89 -3.45
CA PHE A 90 -4.74 12.95 -4.28
C PHE A 90 -5.30 11.86 -3.40
N ASP A 91 -6.61 11.87 -3.20
CA ASP A 91 -7.30 10.84 -2.44
C ASP A 91 -7.80 9.80 -3.42
N PRO A 92 -7.19 8.62 -3.46
CA PRO A 92 -7.61 7.61 -4.43
C PRO A 92 -9.02 7.11 -4.20
N PHE A 93 -9.54 7.29 -2.98
CA PHE A 93 -10.88 6.78 -2.68
C PHE A 93 -11.97 7.79 -3.02
N ALA A 94 -11.63 9.07 -3.03
CA ALA A 94 -12.60 10.08 -3.37
C ALA A 94 -12.90 10.11 -4.85
N ALA A 95 -11.92 9.76 -5.67
CA ALA A 95 -12.08 9.85 -7.08
C ALA A 95 -12.76 8.67 -7.66
N ALA A 96 -13.41 7.91 -6.97
CA ALA A 96 -13.57 6.72 -7.45
C ALA A 96 -14.66 6.27 -8.16
N GLU A 97 -15.59 6.95 -8.43
CA GLU A 97 -16.74 6.29 -8.96
C GLU A 97 -16.51 5.84 -10.37
N PRO A 98 -16.25 4.60 -10.54
CA PRO A 98 -15.87 4.09 -11.85
C PRO A 98 -17.01 3.96 -12.83
N ASP A 99 -18.15 4.41 -12.49
CA ASP A 99 -19.26 4.33 -13.40
C ASP A 99 -19.14 5.28 -14.58
N ARG A 100 -18.08 6.04 -14.63
CA ARG A 100 -17.89 6.98 -15.72
C ARG A 100 -16.93 6.48 -16.74
N PHE A 101 -16.76 5.20 -16.86
CA PHE A 101 -15.84 4.67 -17.82
C PHE A 101 -16.23 5.06 -19.22
N THR A 102 -15.28 5.54 -19.98
CA THR A 102 -15.52 5.78 -21.38
C THR A 102 -15.12 4.59 -22.21
N THR A 103 -14.22 3.74 -21.72
CA THR A 103 -13.83 2.55 -22.43
C THR A 103 -13.64 1.42 -21.45
N VAL A 104 -13.69 0.21 -21.96
CA VAL A 104 -13.43 -0.97 -21.16
C VAL A 104 -11.98 -0.97 -20.68
N ALA A 105 -11.08 -0.48 -21.51
CA ALA A 105 -9.67 -0.43 -21.12
C ALA A 105 -9.47 0.48 -19.92
N GLU A 106 -10.14 1.63 -19.90
CA GLU A 106 -10.03 2.53 -18.77
C GLU A 106 -10.59 1.89 -17.50
N ALA A 107 -11.70 1.22 -17.62
CA ALA A 107 -12.29 0.54 -16.49
C ALA A 107 -11.32 -0.48 -15.93
N ARG A 108 -10.68 -1.21 -16.81
CA ARG A 108 -9.81 -2.27 -16.39
C ARG A 108 -8.53 -1.75 -15.77
N ILE A 109 -7.99 -0.67 -16.29
CA ILE A 109 -6.72 -0.16 -15.84
C ILE A 109 -6.85 0.69 -14.60
N GLY A 110 -7.83 1.56 -14.56
CA GLY A 110 -7.84 2.56 -13.53
C GLY A 110 -8.93 2.43 -12.51
N GLY A 111 -9.98 1.73 -12.83
CA GLY A 111 -11.15 1.77 -11.98
C GLY A 111 -11.29 0.64 -11.00
N GLN A 112 -10.46 -0.37 -11.10
CA GLN A 112 -10.68 -1.56 -10.30
C GLN A 112 -9.70 -1.77 -9.18
N GLY A 113 -8.52 -1.14 -9.27
CA GLY A 113 -7.51 -1.35 -8.27
C GLY A 113 -7.94 -0.88 -6.90
N ILE A 114 -8.52 0.30 -6.80
CA ILE A 114 -8.90 0.85 -5.50
C ILE A 114 -10.09 0.14 -4.89
N PRO A 115 -11.15 -0.19 -5.63
CA PRO A 115 -12.18 -1.04 -5.05
C PRO A 115 -11.64 -2.37 -4.56
N LEU A 116 -10.67 -2.94 -5.27
CA LEU A 116 -10.06 -4.18 -4.85
C LEU A 116 -9.28 -3.99 -3.55
N VAL A 117 -8.56 -2.89 -3.41
CA VAL A 117 -7.85 -2.59 -2.18
C VAL A 117 -8.81 -2.58 -1.00
N LYS A 118 -9.98 -1.95 -1.17
CA LYS A 118 -10.97 -1.92 -0.11
C LYS A 118 -11.46 -3.31 0.24
N ARG A 119 -11.66 -4.15 -0.76
CA ARG A 119 -12.16 -5.49 -0.49
C ARG A 119 -11.15 -6.39 0.19
N LEU A 120 -9.88 -6.18 -0.10
CA LEU A 120 -8.83 -7.02 0.47
C LEU A 120 -8.37 -6.57 1.85
N SER A 121 -8.79 -5.39 2.27
CA SER A 121 -8.37 -4.82 3.55
C SER A 121 -9.47 -4.95 4.58
N ARG A 122 -9.09 -5.07 5.84
CA ARG A 122 -10.06 -4.92 6.94
C ARG A 122 -10.53 -3.47 6.98
N SER A 123 -9.61 -2.54 6.78
CA SER A 123 -9.96 -1.13 6.66
C SER A 123 -8.85 -0.44 5.88
N VAL A 124 -9.19 0.64 5.23
CA VAL A 124 -8.21 1.44 4.51
C VAL A 124 -8.72 2.88 4.50
N HIS A 125 -7.81 3.82 4.71
CA HIS A 125 -8.20 5.22 4.65
C HIS A 125 -7.02 6.08 4.19
N TYR A 126 -7.35 7.26 3.76
CA TYR A 126 -6.41 8.24 3.25
C TYR A 126 -6.50 9.49 4.10
N GLU A 127 -5.35 10.13 4.31
CA GLU A 127 -5.32 11.45 4.93
C GLU A 127 -4.18 12.24 4.35
N ARG A 128 -4.28 13.56 4.48
CA ARG A 128 -3.20 14.44 4.05
C ARG A 128 -2.81 15.34 5.19
N LEU A 129 -1.53 15.30 5.54
CA LEU A 129 -0.99 16.07 6.64
C LEU A 129 0.38 16.60 6.28
N GLY A 130 0.57 17.90 6.43
CA GLY A 130 1.89 18.49 6.25
C GLY A 130 2.51 18.22 4.90
N GLY A 131 1.72 18.25 3.85
CA GLY A 131 2.25 18.02 2.51
C GLY A 131 2.46 16.55 2.18
N ILE A 132 1.99 15.65 3.02
CA ILE A 132 2.17 14.21 2.82
C ILE A 132 0.82 13.56 2.59
N ASN A 133 0.70 12.82 1.50
CA ASN A 133 -0.43 11.92 1.29
C ASN A 133 -0.12 10.62 1.98
N ARG A 134 -1.05 10.12 2.76
CA ARG A 134 -0.84 8.86 3.50
C ARG A 134 -2.03 7.95 3.30
N THR A 135 -1.78 6.76 2.81
CA THR A 135 -2.79 5.71 2.71
C THR A 135 -2.42 4.60 3.67
N CYS A 136 -3.32 4.25 4.55
CA CYS A 136 -3.08 3.22 5.55
C CYS A 136 -4.10 2.09 5.38
N ALA A 137 -3.60 0.88 5.20
CA ALA A 137 -4.44 -0.30 5.05
C ALA A 137 -4.14 -1.27 6.17
N ILE A 138 -5.18 -1.84 6.74
CA ILE A 138 -5.06 -2.88 7.75
C ILE A 138 -5.53 -4.17 7.09
N ILE A 139 -4.65 -5.16 7.05
CA ILE A 139 -4.95 -6.43 6.41
C ILE A 139 -4.96 -7.51 7.47
N ALA A 140 -6.08 -8.18 7.61
CA ALA A 140 -6.22 -9.23 8.61
C ALA A 140 -5.32 -10.42 8.29
N THR A 141 -4.68 -10.96 9.30
CA THR A 141 -3.85 -12.16 9.15
C THR A 141 -4.53 -13.39 9.72
N ALA A 142 -5.65 -13.22 10.36
CA ALA A 142 -6.39 -14.35 10.94
C ALA A 142 -7.87 -14.18 10.68
#